data_d5aa288cd902dbd97630a8695caf4624
#
_entry.id   d5aa288cd902dbd97630a8695caf4624
#
_cell.length_a   1.000
_cell.length_b   1.000
_cell.length_c   1.000
_cell.angle_alpha   90.00
_cell.angle_beta   90.00
_cell.angle_gamma   90.00
#
_symmetry.space_group_name_H-M   'P 1'
#
loop_
_entity.id
_entity.type
_entity.pdbx_description
1 polymer ?
#
loop_
_entity_poly.entity_id
_entity_poly.type
_entity_poly.pdbx_seq_one_letter_code
_entity_poly.pdbx_strand_id
1 'polypeptide(L)'
;MDQDFDFPAATATKRRVSKENPKPVPSKSDTKAEKTEEAPKEELDAAATKKYSEEELASIFDEIIFSGEYIEEVNIRGKLRVGFRTRTAEEIRQITQVVDGTQAVYANTIESIRSLLQLQYALTSYQGKDLTGMYPQDKSKFIGKIPGPVVALLLEALAKFDQKVYEACQEGEANF
;
A
#
# COMPACT_ATOMS: atom_id res chain seq x y z
N MET A 1 -44.63 16.94 -16.65
CA MET A 1 -43.53 17.63 -17.41
C MET A 1 -42.44 16.61 -17.53
N ASP A 2 -42.55 15.80 -18.57
CA ASP A 2 -41.60 14.73 -18.87
C ASP A 2 -40.43 15.36 -19.65
N GLN A 3 -39.21 15.24 -19.13
CA GLN A 3 -38.00 15.63 -19.87
C GLN A 3 -37.35 14.36 -20.40
N ASP A 4 -37.56 14.10 -21.69
CA ASP A 4 -36.88 13.09 -22.47
C ASP A 4 -35.41 13.49 -22.61
N PHE A 5 -34.51 12.67 -22.03
CA PHE A 5 -33.06 12.77 -22.26
C PHE A 5 -32.69 11.91 -23.46
N ASP A 6 -32.44 12.58 -24.57
CA ASP A 6 -31.93 12.00 -25.82
C ASP A 6 -30.41 11.71 -25.69
N PHE A 7 -30.01 10.44 -25.76
CA PHE A 7 -28.60 10.05 -25.80
C PHE A 7 -28.14 9.89 -27.26
N PRO A 8 -27.06 10.55 -27.68
CA PRO A 8 -26.52 10.39 -29.03
C PRO A 8 -25.90 9.00 -29.21
N ALA A 9 -26.26 8.37 -30.33
CA ALA A 9 -25.81 7.05 -30.73
C ALA A 9 -24.29 6.98 -30.96
N ALA A 10 -23.65 5.97 -30.37
CA ALA A 10 -22.22 5.67 -30.52
C ALA A 10 -21.90 5.21 -31.94
N THR A 11 -21.04 5.94 -32.65
CA THR A 11 -20.49 5.60 -33.94
C THR A 11 -19.47 4.46 -33.83
N ALA A 12 -19.81 3.32 -34.43
CA ALA A 12 -18.95 2.13 -34.50
C ALA A 12 -17.80 2.33 -35.51
N THR A 13 -16.58 2.46 -35.01
CA THR A 13 -15.36 2.48 -35.85
C THR A 13 -14.91 1.05 -36.16
N LYS A 14 -15.06 0.64 -37.43
CA LYS A 14 -14.56 -0.63 -37.96
C LYS A 14 -13.03 -0.65 -37.96
N ARG A 15 -12.40 -1.46 -37.11
CA ARG A 15 -10.97 -1.80 -37.23
C ARG A 15 -10.78 -2.91 -38.24
N ARG A 16 -10.01 -2.60 -39.30
CA ARG A 16 -9.48 -3.57 -40.30
C ARG A 16 -8.47 -4.49 -39.60
N VAL A 17 -8.70 -5.79 -39.70
CA VAL A 17 -7.75 -6.84 -39.36
C VAL A 17 -6.88 -7.12 -40.56
N SER A 18 -5.59 -6.81 -40.50
CA SER A 18 -4.57 -7.30 -41.44
C SER A 18 -4.06 -8.65 -40.98
N LYS A 19 -4.31 -9.67 -41.81
CA LYS A 19 -3.68 -10.99 -41.69
C LYS A 19 -2.32 -10.93 -42.38
N GLU A 20 -1.25 -11.11 -41.66
CA GLU A 20 0.05 -11.52 -42.18
C GLU A 20 0.52 -12.79 -41.48
N ASN A 21 0.74 -13.82 -42.30
CA ASN A 21 1.28 -15.13 -41.93
C ASN A 21 2.81 -15.07 -41.94
N PRO A 22 3.52 -15.52 -40.90
CA PRO A 22 4.95 -15.84 -41.06
C PRO A 22 5.16 -17.31 -41.41
N LYS A 23 6.02 -17.53 -42.43
CA LYS A 23 6.52 -18.80 -42.93
C LYS A 23 7.41 -19.53 -41.91
N PRO A 24 7.46 -20.88 -41.97
CA PRO A 24 8.32 -21.67 -41.08
C PRO A 24 9.77 -21.65 -41.55
N VAL A 25 10.71 -21.57 -40.60
CA VAL A 25 12.15 -21.74 -40.80
C VAL A 25 12.59 -23.10 -40.23
N PRO A 26 13.46 -23.84 -40.89
CA PRO A 26 13.75 -25.24 -40.56
C PRO A 26 14.73 -25.43 -39.43
N SER A 27 14.48 -26.51 -38.71
CA SER A 27 15.31 -27.16 -37.70
C SER A 27 16.72 -27.49 -38.25
N LYS A 28 17.75 -27.16 -37.46
CA LYS A 28 19.02 -27.90 -37.46
C LYS A 28 19.38 -28.27 -36.04
N SER A 29 19.35 -29.56 -35.80
CA SER A 29 19.97 -30.26 -34.70
C SER A 29 21.50 -30.14 -34.78
N ASP A 30 22.13 -29.81 -33.65
CA ASP A 30 23.46 -30.32 -33.37
C ASP A 30 23.64 -30.48 -31.84
N THR A 31 23.86 -31.69 -31.47
CA THR A 31 24.17 -32.24 -30.18
C THR A 31 25.61 -31.86 -29.77
N LYS A 32 25.83 -31.28 -28.60
CA LYS A 32 27.10 -31.45 -27.91
C LYS A 32 27.00 -31.19 -26.38
N ALA A 33 27.16 -32.30 -25.65
CA ALA A 33 27.84 -32.54 -24.37
C ALA A 33 27.81 -31.43 -23.29
N GLU A 34 27.06 -31.73 -22.24
CA GLU A 34 27.52 -31.90 -20.86
C GLU A 34 28.70 -31.03 -20.39
N LYS A 35 28.39 -29.99 -19.60
CA LYS A 35 29.25 -29.57 -18.51
C LYS A 35 28.38 -29.09 -17.37
N THR A 36 28.28 -29.93 -16.35
CA THR A 36 27.73 -29.60 -15.03
C THR A 36 28.60 -28.50 -14.44
N GLU A 37 28.11 -27.29 -14.43
CA GLU A 37 28.58 -26.18 -13.58
C GLU A 37 27.64 -26.09 -12.39
N GLU A 38 28.15 -26.52 -11.23
CA GLU A 38 27.56 -26.25 -9.91
C GLU A 38 27.29 -24.75 -9.80
N ALA A 39 26.01 -24.39 -9.73
CA ALA A 39 25.61 -23.05 -9.33
C ALA A 39 26.10 -22.81 -7.90
N PRO A 40 26.81 -21.70 -7.62
CA PRO A 40 27.11 -21.33 -6.25
C PRO A 40 25.76 -21.13 -5.53
N LYS A 41 25.59 -21.86 -4.42
CA LYS A 41 24.59 -21.54 -3.42
C LYS A 41 24.90 -20.12 -2.96
N GLU A 42 24.18 -19.13 -3.48
CA GLU A 42 24.05 -17.85 -2.83
C GLU A 42 23.43 -18.15 -1.45
N GLU A 43 24.29 -18.21 -0.44
CA GLU A 43 23.90 -17.96 0.93
C GLU A 43 23.27 -16.57 0.89
N LEU A 44 21.93 -16.57 0.96
CA LEU A 44 21.16 -15.37 1.30
C LEU A 44 21.65 -14.96 2.69
N ASP A 45 22.66 -14.09 2.71
CA ASP A 45 23.04 -13.31 3.87
C ASP A 45 21.79 -12.52 4.29
N ALA A 46 21.05 -13.11 5.21
CA ALA A 46 20.02 -12.45 6.00
C ALA A 46 20.66 -11.50 7.01
N ALA A 47 21.59 -10.68 6.57
CA ALA A 47 21.92 -9.42 7.22
C ALA A 47 20.91 -8.39 6.72
N ALA A 48 19.65 -8.54 7.12
CA ALA A 48 18.69 -7.44 7.11
C ALA A 48 19.36 -6.31 7.89
N THR A 49 19.88 -5.32 7.17
CA THR A 49 20.46 -4.12 7.74
C THR A 49 19.35 -3.51 8.60
N LYS A 50 19.45 -3.60 9.93
CA LYS A 50 18.47 -3.01 10.85
C LYS A 50 18.35 -1.54 10.48
N LYS A 51 17.20 -1.18 9.95
CA LYS A 51 16.94 0.16 9.41
C LYS A 51 16.74 1.19 10.52
N TYR A 52 16.38 0.71 11.71
CA TYR A 52 16.11 1.49 12.91
C TYR A 52 17.02 1.02 14.06
N SER A 53 17.40 1.92 14.97
CA SER A 53 18.18 1.54 16.14
C SER A 53 17.30 0.79 17.17
N GLU A 54 17.92 -0.08 17.96
CA GLU A 54 17.21 -0.81 19.03
C GLU A 54 16.60 0.15 20.06
N GLU A 55 17.30 1.24 20.39
CA GLU A 55 16.80 2.28 21.30
C GLU A 55 15.56 2.99 20.75
N GLU A 56 15.52 3.27 19.43
CA GLU A 56 14.37 3.87 18.78
C GLU A 56 13.17 2.93 18.79
N LEU A 57 13.37 1.66 18.48
CA LEU A 57 12.31 0.65 18.48
C LEU A 57 11.77 0.40 19.90
N ALA A 58 12.65 0.33 20.92
CA ALA A 58 12.24 0.22 22.33
C ALA A 58 11.40 1.42 22.76
N SER A 59 11.80 2.65 22.39
CA SER A 59 11.03 3.86 22.71
C SER A 59 9.63 3.85 22.10
N ILE A 60 9.50 3.38 20.84
CA ILE A 60 8.20 3.25 20.18
C ILE A 60 7.32 2.22 20.88
N PHE A 61 7.91 1.07 21.26
CA PHE A 61 7.19 0.02 21.98
C PHE A 61 6.68 0.53 23.33
N ASP A 62 7.53 1.21 24.10
CA ASP A 62 7.17 1.82 25.37
C ASP A 62 6.02 2.83 25.21
N GLU A 63 6.08 3.69 24.20
CA GLU A 63 5.01 4.66 23.94
C GLU A 63 3.68 3.97 23.64
N ILE A 64 3.68 2.91 22.84
CA ILE A 64 2.47 2.12 22.56
C ILE A 64 1.90 1.49 23.83
N ILE A 65 2.76 0.92 24.69
CA ILE A 65 2.31 0.26 25.93
C ILE A 65 1.77 1.26 26.96
N PHE A 66 2.43 2.43 27.11
CA PHE A 66 2.05 3.41 28.14
C PHE A 66 0.94 4.36 27.67
N SER A 67 0.94 4.78 26.41
CA SER A 67 -0.03 5.75 25.87
C SER A 67 -1.21 5.08 25.15
N GLY A 68 -1.07 3.80 24.77
CA GLY A 68 -2.03 3.09 23.94
C GLY A 68 -1.96 3.43 22.45
N GLU A 69 -1.13 4.40 22.05
CA GLU A 69 -0.90 4.79 20.67
C GLU A 69 0.50 5.39 20.47
N TYR A 70 1.02 5.29 19.27
CA TYR A 70 2.24 5.97 18.83
C TYR A 70 1.91 6.91 17.67
N ILE A 71 2.40 8.14 17.75
CA ILE A 71 2.17 9.19 16.74
C ILE A 71 3.51 9.68 16.20
N GLU A 72 3.67 9.71 14.88
CA GLU A 72 4.88 10.20 14.22
C GLU A 72 4.55 11.20 13.10
N GLU A 73 5.29 12.32 13.06
CA GLU A 73 5.30 13.22 11.91
C GLU A 73 6.34 12.80 10.90
N VAL A 74 5.91 12.52 9.67
CA VAL A 74 6.77 12.11 8.55
C VAL A 74 6.87 13.25 7.55
N ASN A 75 8.11 13.55 7.11
CA ASN A 75 8.35 14.52 6.05
C ASN A 75 8.69 13.80 4.74
N ILE A 76 7.73 13.75 3.84
CA ILE A 76 7.87 13.06 2.56
C ILE A 76 8.58 13.98 1.57
N ARG A 77 9.79 13.56 1.12
CA ARG A 77 10.64 14.28 0.16
C ARG A 77 10.93 15.74 0.55
N GLY A 78 10.96 16.05 1.86
CA GLY A 78 11.23 17.38 2.37
C GLY A 78 10.14 18.43 2.09
N LYS A 79 8.99 18.05 1.55
CA LYS A 79 7.95 18.99 1.09
C LYS A 79 6.56 18.73 1.67
N LEU A 80 6.24 17.49 1.98
CA LEU A 80 4.92 17.09 2.44
C LEU A 80 5.02 16.59 3.89
N ARG A 81 4.51 17.36 4.84
CA ARG A 81 4.41 16.97 6.25
C ARG A 81 3.11 16.24 6.52
N VAL A 82 3.22 15.07 7.14
CA VAL A 82 2.07 14.20 7.42
C VAL A 82 2.26 13.55 8.78
N GLY A 83 1.23 13.56 9.61
CA GLY A 83 1.21 12.80 10.87
C GLY A 83 0.47 11.49 10.69
N PHE A 84 1.05 10.42 11.21
CA PHE A 84 0.41 9.12 11.32
C PHE A 84 0.33 8.67 12.79
N ARG A 85 -0.66 7.83 13.10
CA ARG A 85 -0.76 7.15 14.38
C ARG A 85 -0.99 5.66 14.20
N THR A 86 -0.67 4.90 15.22
CA THR A 86 -1.08 3.49 15.30
C THR A 86 -2.60 3.38 15.34
N ARG A 87 -3.12 2.29 14.79
CA ARG A 87 -4.56 1.99 14.77
C ARG A 87 -4.92 1.08 15.94
N THR A 88 -6.05 1.34 16.54
CA THR A 88 -6.58 0.46 17.60
C THR A 88 -7.10 -0.85 17.01
N ALA A 89 -7.18 -1.89 17.84
CA ALA A 89 -7.76 -3.18 17.46
C ALA A 89 -9.20 -3.04 16.93
N GLU A 90 -9.99 -2.12 17.51
CA GLU A 90 -11.36 -1.85 17.06
C GLU A 90 -11.39 -1.23 15.67
N GLU A 91 -10.49 -0.29 15.36
CA GLU A 91 -10.37 0.31 14.03
C GLU A 91 -9.94 -0.72 12.98
N ILE A 92 -9.00 -1.60 13.32
CA ILE A 92 -8.60 -2.72 12.45
C ILE A 92 -9.78 -3.65 12.18
N ARG A 93 -10.59 -3.96 13.22
CA ARG A 93 -11.80 -4.77 13.07
C ARG A 93 -12.82 -4.10 12.16
N GLN A 94 -13.03 -2.79 12.29
CA GLN A 94 -13.93 -2.03 11.42
C GLN A 94 -13.46 -2.02 9.97
N ILE A 95 -12.16 -1.83 9.72
CA ILE A 95 -11.57 -1.93 8.37
C ILE A 95 -11.85 -3.31 7.78
N THR A 96 -11.60 -4.37 8.54
CA THR A 96 -11.83 -5.76 8.10
C THR A 96 -13.30 -5.99 7.75
N GLN A 97 -14.24 -5.54 8.59
CA GLN A 97 -15.68 -5.67 8.34
C GLN A 97 -16.12 -4.96 7.05
N VAL A 98 -15.60 -3.76 6.79
CA VAL A 98 -15.92 -3.03 5.55
C VAL A 98 -15.36 -3.77 4.33
N VAL A 99 -14.12 -4.26 4.43
CA VAL A 99 -13.47 -5.01 3.35
C VAL A 99 -14.21 -6.32 3.05
N ASP A 100 -14.56 -7.09 4.07
CA ASP A 100 -15.28 -8.37 3.94
C ASP A 100 -16.71 -8.18 3.42
N GLY A 101 -17.37 -7.07 3.77
CA GLY A 101 -18.68 -6.70 3.25
C GLY A 101 -18.67 -6.18 1.81
N THR A 102 -17.49 -5.94 1.25
CA THR A 102 -17.35 -5.39 -0.11
C THR A 102 -17.47 -6.50 -1.15
N GLN A 103 -18.47 -6.43 -2.02
CA GLN A 103 -18.66 -7.35 -3.16
C GLN A 103 -17.74 -6.95 -4.33
N ALA A 104 -16.43 -6.87 -4.12
CA ALA A 104 -15.50 -6.57 -5.19
C ALA A 104 -15.09 -7.84 -5.93
N VAL A 105 -15.19 -7.80 -7.26
CA VAL A 105 -14.85 -8.93 -8.15
C VAL A 105 -13.33 -9.11 -8.27
N TYR A 106 -12.56 -8.05 -8.04
CA TYR A 106 -11.11 -8.06 -8.22
C TYR A 106 -10.35 -7.86 -6.90
N ALA A 107 -9.38 -8.72 -6.64
CA ALA A 107 -8.51 -8.65 -5.46
C ALA A 107 -7.80 -7.29 -5.31
N ASN A 108 -7.35 -6.70 -6.42
CA ASN A 108 -6.70 -5.38 -6.42
C ASN A 108 -7.62 -4.26 -5.92
N THR A 109 -8.93 -4.36 -6.18
CA THR A 109 -9.91 -3.38 -5.69
C THR A 109 -10.07 -3.50 -4.18
N ILE A 110 -10.12 -4.73 -3.65
CA ILE A 110 -10.20 -5.00 -2.22
C ILE A 110 -8.97 -4.42 -1.50
N GLU A 111 -7.78 -4.66 -2.03
CA GLU A 111 -6.54 -4.15 -1.43
C GLU A 111 -6.45 -2.62 -1.47
N SER A 112 -6.90 -2.01 -2.56
CA SER A 112 -6.99 -0.55 -2.67
C SER A 112 -7.96 0.06 -1.65
N ILE A 113 -9.11 -0.57 -1.43
CA ILE A 113 -10.10 -0.15 -0.42
C ILE A 113 -9.49 -0.27 0.98
N ARG A 114 -8.85 -1.40 1.28
CA ARG A 114 -8.18 -1.65 2.55
C ARG A 114 -7.13 -0.56 2.85
N SER A 115 -6.25 -0.30 1.89
CA SER A 115 -5.18 0.70 2.02
C SER A 115 -5.72 2.10 2.27
N LEU A 116 -6.79 2.50 1.56
CA LEU A 116 -7.43 3.81 1.78
C LEU A 116 -8.11 3.91 3.14
N LEU A 117 -8.74 2.83 3.63
CA LEU A 117 -9.31 2.79 4.97
C LEU A 117 -8.21 2.86 6.04
N GLN A 118 -7.12 2.14 5.86
CA GLN A 118 -5.97 2.22 6.76
C GLN A 118 -5.42 3.65 6.85
N LEU A 119 -5.25 4.32 5.70
CA LEU A 119 -4.82 5.72 5.66
C LEU A 119 -5.82 6.64 6.38
N GLN A 120 -7.12 6.44 6.18
CA GLN A 120 -8.18 7.23 6.81
C GLN A 120 -8.12 7.18 8.34
N TYR A 121 -7.86 6.01 8.93
CA TYR A 121 -7.76 5.86 10.38
C TYR A 121 -6.40 6.32 10.94
N ALA A 122 -5.31 6.10 10.22
CA ALA A 122 -3.97 6.42 10.66
C ALA A 122 -3.62 7.92 10.54
N LEU A 123 -4.22 8.66 9.59
CA LEU A 123 -3.85 10.05 9.29
C LEU A 123 -4.29 10.99 10.43
N THR A 124 -3.32 11.67 11.06
CA THR A 124 -3.55 12.65 12.14
C THR A 124 -3.35 14.08 11.70
N SER A 125 -2.43 14.34 10.79
CA SER A 125 -2.19 15.69 10.24
C SER A 125 -1.79 15.65 8.78
N TYR A 126 -2.05 16.74 8.06
CA TYR A 126 -1.66 16.92 6.67
C TYR A 126 -1.31 18.38 6.40
N GLN A 127 -0.05 18.67 6.04
CA GLN A 127 0.46 20.03 5.76
C GLN A 127 0.16 21.02 6.90
N GLY A 128 0.35 20.60 8.15
CA GLY A 128 0.08 21.42 9.33
C GLY A 128 -1.39 21.54 9.72
N LYS A 129 -2.31 20.95 8.93
CA LYS A 129 -3.71 20.86 9.31
C LYS A 129 -3.91 19.64 10.21
N ASP A 130 -4.40 19.87 11.41
CA ASP A 130 -4.80 18.80 12.33
C ASP A 130 -6.09 18.12 11.85
N LEU A 131 -6.08 16.79 11.84
CA LEU A 131 -7.19 15.93 11.42
C LEU A 131 -7.63 14.98 12.54
N THR A 132 -7.03 15.05 13.74
CA THR A 132 -7.31 14.12 14.86
C THR A 132 -8.77 14.15 15.27
N GLY A 133 -9.39 15.33 15.35
CA GLY A 133 -10.80 15.51 15.69
C GLY A 133 -11.79 15.24 14.56
N MET A 134 -11.35 14.88 13.36
CA MET A 134 -12.25 14.63 12.24
C MET A 134 -12.82 13.20 12.32
N TYR A 135 -14.14 13.08 12.05
CA TYR A 135 -14.76 11.77 11.89
C TYR A 135 -14.17 11.01 10.68
N PRO A 136 -14.10 9.68 10.72
CA PRO A 136 -13.57 8.86 9.62
C PRO A 136 -14.18 9.20 8.25
N GLN A 137 -15.48 9.43 8.18
CA GLN A 137 -16.19 9.80 6.95
C GLN A 137 -15.73 11.15 6.36
N ASP A 138 -15.39 12.12 7.22
CA ASP A 138 -14.93 13.43 6.78
C ASP A 138 -13.45 13.38 6.36
N LYS A 139 -12.63 12.54 7.04
CA LYS A 139 -11.28 12.21 6.57
C LYS A 139 -11.30 11.55 5.20
N SER A 140 -12.25 10.63 4.95
CA SER A 140 -12.44 10.01 3.62
C SER A 140 -12.72 11.05 2.54
N LYS A 141 -13.65 12.00 2.79
CA LYS A 141 -13.93 13.12 1.88
C LYS A 141 -12.71 14.03 1.67
N PHE A 142 -11.92 14.23 2.72
CA PHE A 142 -10.68 15.01 2.65
C PHE A 142 -9.64 14.31 1.78
N ILE A 143 -9.38 13.02 2.02
CA ILE A 143 -8.45 12.22 1.23
C ILE A 143 -8.88 12.16 -0.24
N GLY A 144 -10.18 12.05 -0.52
CA GLY A 144 -10.73 12.06 -1.88
C GLY A 144 -10.47 13.37 -2.67
N LYS A 145 -10.11 14.46 -2.00
CA LYS A 145 -9.71 15.73 -2.63
C LYS A 145 -8.21 15.83 -2.91
N ILE A 146 -7.41 14.92 -2.36
CA ILE A 146 -5.95 14.87 -2.56
C ILE A 146 -5.67 14.25 -3.94
N PRO A 147 -4.78 14.82 -4.75
CA PRO A 147 -4.40 14.22 -6.04
C PRO A 147 -3.89 12.78 -5.88
N GLY A 148 -4.33 11.87 -6.77
CA GLY A 148 -3.98 10.44 -6.71
C GLY A 148 -2.49 10.13 -6.54
N PRO A 149 -1.55 10.79 -7.26
CA PRO A 149 -0.12 10.58 -7.04
C PRO A 149 0.36 10.94 -5.63
N VAL A 150 -0.28 11.93 -4.98
CA VAL A 150 0.04 12.30 -3.60
C VAL A 150 -0.51 11.25 -2.63
N VAL A 151 -1.73 10.74 -2.88
CA VAL A 151 -2.29 9.62 -2.09
C VAL A 151 -1.38 8.39 -2.17
N ALA A 152 -0.81 8.08 -3.33
CA ALA A 152 0.15 6.98 -3.47
C ALA A 152 1.39 7.19 -2.59
N LEU A 153 1.93 8.41 -2.52
CA LEU A 153 3.04 8.75 -1.62
C LEU A 153 2.66 8.63 -0.13
N LEU A 154 1.42 8.99 0.23
CA LEU A 154 0.92 8.83 1.59
C LEU A 154 0.82 7.35 1.98
N LEU A 155 0.33 6.50 1.08
CA LEU A 155 0.24 5.06 1.29
C LEU A 155 1.63 4.40 1.43
N GLU A 156 2.61 4.83 0.62
CA GLU A 156 3.99 4.37 0.75
C GLU A 156 4.60 4.78 2.11
N ALA A 157 4.36 6.01 2.55
CA ALA A 157 4.84 6.50 3.84
C ALA A 157 4.16 5.78 5.01
N LEU A 158 2.85 5.52 4.92
CA LEU A 158 2.10 4.75 5.90
C LEU A 158 2.63 3.31 6.01
N ALA A 159 2.94 2.66 4.89
CA ALA A 159 3.51 1.31 4.91
C ALA A 159 4.87 1.26 5.62
N LYS A 160 5.71 2.29 5.46
CA LYS A 160 6.99 2.40 6.18
C LYS A 160 6.77 2.63 7.68
N PHE A 161 5.80 3.46 8.04
CA PHE A 161 5.40 3.69 9.43
C PHE A 161 4.90 2.38 10.07
N ASP A 162 4.00 1.66 9.41
CA ASP A 162 3.47 0.39 9.89
C ASP A 162 4.56 -0.67 10.06
N GLN A 163 5.53 -0.72 9.14
CA GLN A 163 6.68 -1.62 9.23
C GLN A 163 7.54 -1.29 10.46
N LYS A 164 7.81 0.00 10.71
CA LYS A 164 8.57 0.45 11.88
C LYS A 164 7.88 0.07 13.20
N VAL A 165 6.57 0.28 13.27
CA VAL A 165 5.76 -0.11 14.44
C VAL A 165 5.78 -1.62 14.64
N TYR A 166 5.65 -2.39 13.56
CA TYR A 166 5.71 -3.84 13.62
C TYR A 166 7.07 -4.34 14.14
N GLU A 167 8.18 -3.80 13.63
CA GLU A 167 9.54 -4.12 14.10
C GLU A 167 9.72 -3.80 15.59
N ALA A 168 9.19 -2.64 16.05
CA ALA A 168 9.22 -2.26 17.46
C ALA A 168 8.48 -3.26 18.37
N CYS A 169 7.32 -3.73 17.94
CA CYS A 169 6.55 -4.74 18.68
C CYS A 169 7.25 -6.09 18.72
N GLN A 170 7.91 -6.50 17.64
CA GLN A 170 8.67 -7.77 17.57
C GLN A 170 9.89 -7.76 18.52
N GLU A 171 10.64 -6.67 18.56
CA GLU A 171 11.79 -6.54 19.47
C GLU A 171 11.36 -6.41 20.94
N GLY A 172 10.21 -5.75 21.19
CA GLY A 172 9.62 -5.67 22.54
C GLY A 172 9.27 -7.05 23.09
N GLU A 173 8.69 -7.94 22.29
CA GLU A 173 8.37 -9.32 22.68
C GLU A 173 9.61 -10.17 23.01
N ALA A 174 10.74 -9.92 22.34
CA ALA A 174 11.97 -10.66 22.56
C ALA A 174 12.66 -10.34 23.90
N ASN A 175 12.27 -9.23 24.54
CA ASN A 175 12.84 -8.74 25.81
C ASN A 175 11.99 -9.07 27.03
N PHE A 176 10.87 -9.79 26.87
CA PHE A 176 10.02 -10.33 27.92
C PHE A 176 10.16 -11.85 28.04
#